data_c39105a7e0e6f02dc337892486b44183
#
_entry.id   c39105a7e0e6f02dc337892486b44183
#
_cell.length_a   1.000
_cell.length_b   1.000
_cell.length_c   1.000
_cell.angle_alpha   90.00
_cell.angle_beta   90.00
_cell.angle_gamma   90.00
#
_symmetry.space_group_name_H-M   'P 1'
#
loop_
_entity.id
_entity.type
_entity.pdbx_description
1 polymer ?
#
loop_
_entity_poly.entity_id
_entity_poly.type
_entity_poly.pdbx_seq_one_letter_code
_entity_poly.pdbx_strand_id
1 'polypeptide(L)'
;ITPESQFFTKRIPFSKEDFNSQDKTYKYGSSMTGVSKLMYDEYRNVFLRVMFLPNRMSEDGMYELPKDFVIMVLDEDLDKKYEVYFSRENYDGSVFITEKGVYLLKKDKDEKNGYYKADRFIFD
;
A
#
# COMPACT_ATOMS: atom_id res chain seq x y z
N ILE A 1 -15.47 -11.26 -7.03
CA ILE A 1 -15.30 -9.79 -7.13
C ILE A 1 -14.40 -9.32 -6.01
N THR A 2 -13.33 -8.64 -6.36
CA THR A 2 -12.42 -8.06 -5.38
C THR A 2 -13.07 -6.83 -4.74
N PRO A 3 -13.15 -6.75 -3.39
CA PRO A 3 -13.65 -5.56 -2.71
C PRO A 3 -12.85 -4.31 -3.10
N GLU A 4 -13.54 -3.19 -3.24
CA GLU A 4 -12.92 -1.92 -3.58
C GLU A 4 -12.47 -1.17 -2.32
N SER A 5 -11.35 -0.46 -2.44
CA SER A 5 -10.86 0.42 -1.39
C SER A 5 -11.63 1.73 -1.39
N GLN A 6 -11.99 2.22 -0.19
CA GLN A 6 -12.54 3.57 -0.03
C GLN A 6 -11.52 4.67 -0.39
N PHE A 7 -10.25 4.33 -0.43
CA PHE A 7 -9.17 5.25 -0.81
C PHE A 7 -8.88 5.23 -2.31
N PHE A 8 -9.67 4.49 -3.08
CA PHE A 8 -9.51 4.42 -4.53
C PHE A 8 -9.77 5.79 -5.17
N THR A 9 -8.87 6.20 -6.05
CA THR A 9 -9.03 7.41 -6.83
C THR A 9 -9.41 7.08 -8.26
N LYS A 10 -10.16 7.98 -8.91
CA LYS A 10 -10.59 7.80 -10.28
C LYS A 10 -9.37 7.71 -11.21
N ARG A 11 -9.35 6.69 -12.05
CA ARG A 11 -8.28 6.55 -13.06
C ARG A 11 -8.39 7.64 -14.10
N ILE A 12 -7.22 8.14 -14.54
CA ILE A 12 -7.17 9.04 -15.69
C ILE A 12 -7.44 8.23 -16.97
N PRO A 13 -8.09 8.83 -17.99
CA PRO A 13 -8.29 8.15 -19.27
C PRO A 13 -6.95 7.75 -19.91
N PHE A 14 -6.91 6.54 -20.45
CA PHE A 14 -5.71 6.02 -21.10
C PHE A 14 -6.12 5.10 -22.26
N SER A 15 -5.68 5.44 -23.47
CA SER A 15 -6.01 4.68 -24.68
C SER A 15 -4.82 3.82 -25.14
N LYS A 16 -5.09 2.92 -26.09
CA LYS A 16 -4.05 2.08 -26.67
C LYS A 16 -2.94 2.89 -27.33
N GLU A 17 -3.27 4.00 -27.94
CA GLU A 17 -2.30 4.88 -28.58
C GLU A 17 -1.38 5.57 -27.56
N ASP A 18 -1.85 5.76 -26.35
CA ASP A 18 -1.07 6.41 -25.28
C ASP A 18 0.13 5.59 -24.85
N PHE A 19 0.15 4.27 -25.11
CA PHE A 19 1.31 3.43 -24.85
C PHE A 19 2.57 3.87 -25.61
N ASN A 20 2.40 4.62 -26.70
CA ASN A 20 3.52 5.18 -27.46
C ASN A 20 4.14 6.41 -26.80
N SER A 21 3.49 6.97 -25.79
CA SER A 21 3.99 8.10 -25.02
C SER A 21 4.49 7.64 -23.67
N GLN A 22 5.79 7.74 -23.44
CA GLN A 22 6.41 7.39 -22.16
C GLN A 22 5.85 8.23 -21.01
N ASP A 23 5.66 9.53 -21.24
CA ASP A 23 5.13 10.46 -20.25
C ASP A 23 3.68 10.12 -19.86
N LYS A 24 2.82 9.83 -20.84
CA LYS A 24 1.43 9.46 -20.59
C LYS A 24 1.32 8.10 -19.88
N THR A 25 2.13 7.14 -20.28
CA THR A 25 2.18 5.82 -19.64
C THR A 25 2.60 5.95 -18.17
N TYR A 26 3.61 6.75 -17.90
CA TYR A 26 4.08 7.00 -16.54
C TYR A 26 3.01 7.68 -15.69
N LYS A 27 2.38 8.73 -16.20
CA LYS A 27 1.30 9.44 -15.49
C LYS A 27 0.12 8.53 -15.18
N TYR A 28 -0.27 7.68 -16.13
CA TYR A 28 -1.33 6.72 -15.92
C TYR A 28 -0.99 5.73 -14.81
N GLY A 29 0.20 5.13 -14.85
CA GLY A 29 0.67 4.21 -13.83
C GLY A 29 0.74 4.85 -12.45
N SER A 30 1.21 6.09 -12.39
CA SER A 30 1.32 6.83 -11.13
C SER A 30 -0.04 7.18 -10.53
N SER A 31 -1.08 7.31 -11.36
CA SER A 31 -2.44 7.63 -10.91
C SER A 31 -3.22 6.41 -10.42
N MET A 32 -2.72 5.21 -10.66
CA MET A 32 -3.42 3.98 -10.32
C MET A 32 -3.14 3.53 -8.90
N THR A 33 -4.17 2.96 -8.27
CA THR A 33 -4.00 2.16 -7.07
C THR A 33 -3.51 0.77 -7.48
N GLY A 34 -2.35 0.37 -6.97
CA GLY A 34 -1.76 -0.92 -7.27
C GLY A 34 -1.92 -1.91 -6.14
N VAL A 35 -2.21 -3.18 -6.46
CA VAL A 35 -2.19 -4.26 -5.48
C VAL A 35 -0.80 -4.86 -5.49
N SER A 36 -0.07 -4.76 -4.37
CA SER A 36 1.28 -5.30 -4.30
C SER A 36 1.27 -6.77 -3.90
N LYS A 37 0.42 -7.17 -2.96
CA LYS A 37 0.32 -8.57 -2.55
C LYS A 37 -0.93 -8.85 -1.72
N LEU A 38 -1.31 -10.12 -1.72
CA LEU A 38 -2.33 -10.69 -0.84
C LEU A 38 -1.63 -11.70 0.08
N MET A 39 -1.83 -11.56 1.38
CA MET A 39 -1.21 -12.42 2.39
C MET A 39 -2.29 -13.06 3.25
N TYR A 40 -2.08 -14.32 3.65
CA TYR A 40 -2.97 -14.98 4.59
C TYR A 40 -2.36 -15.00 5.98
N ASP A 41 -3.09 -14.47 6.95
CA ASP A 41 -2.70 -14.50 8.36
C ASP A 41 -3.37 -15.70 9.02
N GLU A 42 -2.63 -16.80 9.13
CA GLU A 42 -3.13 -18.05 9.70
C GLU A 42 -3.45 -17.96 11.19
N TYR A 43 -2.85 -17.00 11.89
CA TYR A 43 -3.04 -16.85 13.33
C TYR A 43 -4.36 -16.16 13.67
N ARG A 44 -4.82 -15.27 12.80
CA ARG A 44 -6.07 -14.52 13.00
C ARG A 44 -7.15 -14.86 11.98
N ASN A 45 -6.84 -15.77 11.05
CA ASN A 45 -7.75 -16.24 10.01
C ASN A 45 -8.32 -15.10 9.16
N VAL A 46 -7.46 -14.19 8.73
CA VAL A 46 -7.82 -13.08 7.86
C VAL A 46 -6.85 -12.99 6.70
N PHE A 47 -7.31 -12.41 5.60
CA PHE A 47 -6.43 -12.04 4.49
C PHE A 47 -6.09 -10.57 4.60
N LEU A 48 -4.83 -10.24 4.30
CA LEU A 48 -4.34 -8.86 4.25
C LEU A 48 -3.97 -8.55 2.82
N ARG A 49 -4.61 -7.53 2.26
CA ARG A 49 -4.27 -7.02 0.93
C ARG A 49 -3.55 -5.70 1.10
N VAL A 50 -2.28 -5.66 0.68
CA VAL A 50 -1.49 -4.44 0.69
C VAL A 50 -1.65 -3.75 -0.66
N MET A 51 -2.16 -2.52 -0.64
CA MET A 51 -2.44 -1.75 -1.85
C MET A 51 -1.73 -0.41 -1.76
N PHE A 52 -0.94 -0.09 -2.79
CA PHE A 52 -0.30 1.23 -2.86
C PHE A 52 -1.23 2.21 -3.57
N LEU A 53 -1.41 3.37 -2.95
CA LEU A 53 -2.25 4.44 -3.49
C LEU A 53 -1.50 5.18 -4.60
N PRO A 54 -2.20 5.99 -5.42
CA PRO A 54 -1.54 6.80 -6.44
C PRO A 54 -0.47 7.71 -5.86
N ASN A 55 0.57 8.01 -6.65
CA ASN A 55 1.62 8.93 -6.24
C ASN A 55 1.03 10.31 -5.93
N ARG A 56 1.59 10.94 -4.90
CA ARG A 56 1.31 12.34 -4.58
C ARG A 56 2.46 13.19 -5.09
N MET A 57 2.16 14.44 -5.39
CA MET A 57 3.18 15.42 -5.73
C MET A 57 3.51 16.26 -4.50
N SER A 58 4.75 16.75 -4.43
CA SER A 58 5.13 17.76 -3.45
C SER A 58 4.31 19.05 -3.67
N GLU A 59 4.25 19.91 -2.66
CA GLU A 59 3.46 21.15 -2.73
C GLU A 59 3.87 22.04 -3.91
N ASP A 60 5.16 22.06 -4.24
CA ASP A 60 5.69 22.84 -5.38
C ASP A 60 5.53 22.11 -6.72
N GLY A 61 5.05 20.87 -6.73
CA GLY A 61 4.88 20.07 -7.94
C GLY A 61 6.17 19.56 -8.57
N MET A 62 7.31 19.73 -7.90
CA MET A 62 8.62 19.36 -8.43
C MET A 62 8.99 17.90 -8.21
N TYR A 63 8.46 17.27 -7.17
CA TYR A 63 8.84 15.92 -6.79
C TYR A 63 7.63 15.02 -6.60
N GLU A 64 7.77 13.76 -7.03
CA GLU A 64 6.82 12.73 -6.63
C GLU A 64 7.16 12.23 -5.24
N LEU A 65 6.14 12.14 -4.39
CA LEU A 65 6.26 11.56 -3.07
C LEU A 65 6.01 10.05 -3.14
N PRO A 66 6.66 9.25 -2.26
CA PRO A 66 6.39 7.83 -2.20
C PRO A 66 4.89 7.56 -2.00
N LYS A 67 4.40 6.49 -2.63
CA LYS A 67 2.98 6.10 -2.50
C LYS A 67 2.68 5.68 -1.07
N ASP A 68 1.64 6.27 -0.50
CA ASP A 68 1.06 5.74 0.72
C ASP A 68 0.42 4.39 0.42
N PHE A 69 0.10 3.63 1.44
CA PHE A 69 -0.51 2.33 1.23
C PHE A 69 -1.64 2.07 2.22
N VAL A 70 -2.47 1.11 1.85
CA VAL A 70 -3.61 0.66 2.64
C VAL A 70 -3.46 -0.82 2.86
N ILE A 71 -3.76 -1.28 4.07
CA ILE A 71 -3.94 -2.70 4.33
C ILE A 71 -5.45 -2.92 4.45
N MET A 72 -6.00 -3.67 3.49
CA MET A 72 -7.38 -4.08 3.50
C MET A 72 -7.45 -5.44 4.18
N VAL A 73 -8.26 -5.53 5.23
CA VAL A 73 -8.46 -6.78 5.97
C VAL A 73 -9.72 -7.45 5.44
N LEU A 74 -9.57 -8.71 5.01
CA LEU A 74 -10.63 -9.52 4.43
C LEU A 74 -10.89 -10.73 5.31
N ASP A 75 -12.14 -11.17 5.37
CA ASP A 75 -12.49 -12.41 6.06
C ASP A 75 -12.15 -13.65 5.21
N GLU A 76 -12.52 -14.84 5.70
CA GLU A 76 -12.24 -16.10 5.01
C GLU A 76 -12.91 -16.21 3.65
N ASP A 77 -14.02 -15.50 3.44
CA ASP A 77 -14.72 -15.44 2.16
C ASP A 77 -14.22 -14.33 1.24
N LEU A 78 -13.14 -13.65 1.65
CA LEU A 78 -12.54 -12.50 0.95
C LEU A 78 -13.43 -11.27 0.92
N ASP A 79 -14.38 -11.19 1.85
CA ASP A 79 -15.19 -9.98 2.03
C ASP A 79 -14.44 -8.98 2.91
N LYS A 80 -14.53 -7.71 2.55
CA LYS A 80 -13.84 -6.66 3.27
C LYS A 80 -14.43 -6.46 4.66
N LYS A 81 -13.56 -6.54 5.69
CA LYS A 81 -13.91 -6.21 7.06
C LYS A 81 -13.66 -4.72 7.33
N TYR A 82 -12.48 -4.24 7.01
CA TYR A 82 -12.09 -2.83 7.16
C TYR A 82 -10.79 -2.57 6.41
N GLU A 83 -10.39 -1.30 6.39
CA GLU A 83 -9.13 -0.84 5.81
C GLU A 83 -8.38 0.05 6.78
N VAL A 84 -7.04 0.02 6.73
CA VAL A 84 -6.18 0.89 7.51
C VAL A 84 -5.21 1.60 6.57
N TYR A 85 -5.15 2.92 6.68
CA TYR A 85 -4.26 3.76 5.89
C TYR A 85 -2.92 3.92 6.60
N PHE A 86 -1.83 3.83 5.85
CA PHE A 86 -0.47 4.05 6.34
C PHE A 86 0.27 5.03 5.45
N SER A 87 0.96 5.98 6.08
CA SER A 87 1.81 6.93 5.37
C SER A 87 3.17 6.34 5.08
N ARG A 88 3.65 6.51 3.83
CA ARG A 88 5.02 6.12 3.45
C ARG A 88 6.09 7.00 4.09
N GLU A 89 5.71 8.09 4.72
CA GLU A 89 6.64 8.87 5.54
C GLU A 89 7.03 8.13 6.81
N ASN A 90 6.16 7.28 7.32
CA ASN A 90 6.35 6.55 8.57
C ASN A 90 6.77 5.09 8.34
N TYR A 91 6.27 4.45 7.27
CA TYR A 91 6.48 3.03 7.01
C TYR A 91 6.95 2.82 5.58
N ASP A 92 7.83 1.81 5.38
CA ASP A 92 8.37 1.56 4.04
C ASP A 92 7.51 0.65 3.16
N GLY A 93 6.42 0.12 3.71
CA GLY A 93 5.52 -0.78 3.00
C GLY A 93 5.81 -2.27 3.19
N SER A 94 6.84 -2.62 3.95
CA SER A 94 7.14 -4.02 4.28
C SER A 94 6.25 -4.52 5.40
N VAL A 95 5.64 -5.69 5.20
CA VAL A 95 4.66 -6.28 6.11
C VAL A 95 5.07 -7.70 6.44
N PHE A 96 5.15 -8.02 7.73
CA PHE A 96 5.54 -9.35 8.22
C PHE A 96 4.49 -9.90 9.17
N ILE A 97 3.96 -11.08 8.88
CA ILE A 97 2.96 -11.76 9.71
C ILE A 97 3.67 -12.69 10.68
N THR A 98 3.36 -12.54 11.98
CA THR A 98 3.85 -13.40 13.03
C THR A 98 2.72 -13.81 13.96
N GLU A 99 2.96 -14.82 14.82
CA GLU A 99 2.02 -15.23 15.83
C GLU A 99 1.62 -14.10 16.79
N LYS A 100 2.57 -13.21 17.10
CA LYS A 100 2.36 -12.09 18.03
C LYS A 100 1.65 -10.90 17.42
N GLY A 101 1.61 -10.81 16.11
CA GLY A 101 1.00 -9.71 15.38
C GLY A 101 1.64 -9.50 14.02
N VAL A 102 1.24 -8.44 13.37
CA VAL A 102 1.76 -8.04 12.07
C VAL A 102 2.71 -6.87 12.27
N TYR A 103 3.93 -7.00 11.77
CA TYR A 103 4.95 -5.96 11.93
C TYR A 103 5.09 -5.19 10.62
N LEU A 104 5.07 -3.87 10.75
CA LEU A 104 5.36 -2.96 9.65
C LEU A 104 6.69 -2.27 9.94
N LEU A 105 7.62 -2.35 9.00
CA LEU A 105 8.92 -1.67 9.16
C LEU A 105 8.75 -0.18 9.07
N LYS A 106 9.31 0.52 10.04
CA LYS A 106 9.36 1.97 10.05
C LYS A 106 10.42 2.45 9.07
N LYS A 107 10.18 3.59 8.46
CA LYS A 107 11.11 4.17 7.51
C LYS A 107 12.38 4.69 8.19
N ASP A 108 12.26 5.22 9.42
CA ASP A 108 13.43 5.65 10.17
C ASP A 108 14.13 4.45 10.80
N LYS A 109 15.41 4.36 10.54
CA LYS A 109 16.27 3.30 11.06
C LYS A 109 17.06 3.83 12.25
N ASP A 110 17.46 2.94 13.16
CA ASP A 110 18.51 3.24 14.12
C ASP A 110 19.86 3.08 13.40
N GLU A 111 20.29 4.13 12.70
CA GLU A 111 21.52 4.10 11.91
C GLU A 111 22.76 3.88 12.77
N LYS A 112 22.74 4.37 14.01
CA LYS A 112 23.87 4.23 14.94
C LYS A 112 24.14 2.77 15.29
N ASN A 113 23.09 1.97 15.49
CA ASN A 113 23.21 0.57 15.89
C ASN A 113 22.92 -0.41 14.75
N GLY A 114 22.52 0.08 13.57
CA GLY A 114 22.22 -0.74 12.42
C GLY A 114 20.92 -1.54 12.51
N TYR A 115 20.01 -1.19 13.41
CA TYR A 115 18.75 -1.89 13.60
C TYR A 115 17.62 -1.25 12.81
N TYR A 116 16.71 -2.09 12.30
CA TYR A 116 15.43 -1.65 11.78
C TYR A 116 14.43 -1.53 12.92
N LYS A 117 13.56 -0.54 12.84
CA LYS A 117 12.44 -0.40 13.76
C LYS A 117 11.16 -0.90 13.10
N ALA A 118 10.28 -1.48 13.89
CA ALA A 118 8.99 -1.94 13.41
C ALA A 118 7.91 -1.68 14.46
N ASP A 119 6.70 -1.39 13.99
CA ASP A 119 5.52 -1.31 14.84
C ASP A 119 4.68 -2.56 14.65
N ARG A 120 4.06 -3.03 15.74
CA ARG A 120 3.22 -4.21 15.74
C ARG A 120 1.76 -3.84 15.74
N PHE A 121 1.00 -4.47 14.86
CA PHE A 121 -0.45 -4.30 14.74
C PHE A 121 -1.14 -5.65 14.82
N ILE A 122 -2.39 -5.65 15.23
CA ILE A 122 -3.26 -6.83 15.21
C ILE A 122 -4.46 -6.49 14.34
N PHE A 123 -4.60 -7.20 13.22
CA PHE A 123 -5.71 -7.05 12.28
C PHE A 123 -6.63 -8.26 12.42
N ASP A 124 -7.68 -8.11 13.20
CA ASP A 124 -8.64 -9.21 13.48
C ASP A 124 -10.08 -8.86 13.15
#